data_c12c3a86c8ebbee69f688e9060f28f05
#
_entry.id   c12c3a86c8ebbee69f688e9060f28f05
#
_cell.length_a   1.000
_cell.length_b   1.000
_cell.length_c   1.000
_cell.angle_alpha   90.00
_cell.angle_beta   90.00
_cell.angle_gamma   90.00
#
_symmetry.space_group_name_H-M   'P 1'
#
loop_
_entity.id
_entity.type
_entity.pdbx_description
1 polymer ?
#
loop_
_entity_poly.entity_id
_entity_poly.type
_entity_poly.pdbx_seq_one_letter_code
_entity_poly.pdbx_strand_id
1 'polypeptide(L)'
;VVTLTIGYGTPWRQVEAMLLMAADRTSGVRRDPKPFVFQTRLSDYYVEYSLRVALDEPRERLRILDELHSHILDVFNEYGVQITSPNYEDDPHTPQMVAPEDWYPPPARRPPA
;
A
#
# COMPACT_ATOMS: atom_id res chain seq x y z
N VAL A 1 -10.25 -5.39 -4.22
CA VAL A 1 -9.15 -4.97 -5.10
C VAL A 1 -8.63 -3.61 -4.64
N VAL A 2 -7.34 -3.51 -4.45
CA VAL A 2 -6.69 -2.24 -4.16
C VAL A 2 -5.78 -1.89 -5.33
N THR A 3 -5.96 -0.70 -5.88
CA THR A 3 -5.19 -0.23 -7.04
C THR A 3 -4.37 0.98 -6.63
N LEU A 4 -3.08 0.99 -6.98
CA LEU A 4 -2.20 2.12 -6.70
C LEU A 4 -1.16 2.26 -7.80
N THR A 5 -0.51 3.42 -7.83
CA THR A 5 0.46 3.75 -8.87
C THR A 5 1.79 4.12 -8.24
N ILE A 6 2.87 3.58 -8.83
CA ILE A 6 4.24 3.75 -8.31
C ILE A 6 5.12 4.17 -9.48
N GLY A 7 5.99 5.15 -9.26
CA GLY A 7 6.92 5.61 -10.28
C GLY A 7 7.90 4.51 -10.71
N TYR A 8 8.46 4.67 -11.91
CA TYR A 8 9.33 3.67 -12.50
C TYR A 8 10.65 3.45 -11.76
N GLY A 9 11.02 4.36 -10.88
CA GLY A 9 12.25 4.23 -10.12
C GLY A 9 12.26 3.11 -9.09
N THR A 10 11.11 2.53 -8.78
CA THR A 10 11.00 1.44 -7.82
C THR A 10 10.85 0.12 -8.55
N PRO A 11 11.72 -0.89 -8.27
CA PRO A 11 11.60 -2.19 -8.93
C PRO A 11 10.26 -2.85 -8.65
N TRP A 12 9.66 -3.45 -9.66
CA TRP A 12 8.34 -4.08 -9.51
C TRP A 12 8.35 -5.23 -8.50
N ARG A 13 9.46 -5.93 -8.39
CA ARG A 13 9.56 -7.03 -7.43
C ARG A 13 9.48 -6.53 -6.00
N GLN A 14 10.06 -5.35 -5.74
CA GLN A 14 9.97 -4.72 -4.43
C GLN A 14 8.53 -4.30 -4.13
N VAL A 15 7.86 -3.69 -5.10
CA VAL A 15 6.46 -3.25 -4.93
C VAL A 15 5.56 -4.45 -4.64
N GLU A 16 5.72 -5.52 -5.42
CA GLU A 16 4.94 -6.73 -5.23
C GLU A 16 5.15 -7.31 -3.83
N ALA A 17 6.40 -7.41 -3.38
CA ALA A 17 6.71 -7.92 -2.05
C ALA A 17 6.11 -7.05 -0.96
N MET A 18 6.15 -5.73 -1.13
CA MET A 18 5.60 -4.81 -0.15
C MET A 18 4.07 -4.91 -0.05
N LEU A 19 3.39 -5.04 -1.17
CA LEU A 19 1.93 -5.21 -1.17
C LEU A 19 1.52 -6.53 -0.52
N LEU A 20 2.25 -7.60 -0.81
CA LEU A 20 1.98 -8.88 -0.19
C LEU A 20 2.26 -8.86 1.31
N MET A 21 3.30 -8.13 1.74
CA MET A 21 3.59 -7.94 3.15
C MET A 21 2.45 -7.21 3.87
N ALA A 22 1.91 -6.16 3.24
CA ALA A 22 0.79 -5.43 3.81
C ALA A 22 -0.44 -6.33 3.95
N ALA A 23 -0.72 -7.16 2.93
CA ALA A 23 -1.82 -8.11 2.99
C ALA A 23 -1.61 -9.13 4.11
N ASP A 24 -0.38 -9.60 4.30
CA ASP A 24 -0.06 -10.56 5.36
C ASP A 24 -0.26 -9.98 6.76
N ARG A 25 -0.04 -8.68 6.91
CA ARG A 25 -0.25 -7.98 8.18
C ARG A 25 -1.71 -7.70 8.50
N THR A 26 -2.61 -7.83 7.51
CA THR A 26 -4.01 -7.47 7.65
C THR A 26 -4.83 -8.67 8.12
N SER A 27 -5.50 -8.52 9.25
CA SER A 27 -6.41 -9.58 9.73
C SER A 27 -7.67 -9.59 8.86
N GLY A 28 -8.22 -10.77 8.61
CA GLY A 28 -9.41 -10.92 7.78
C GLY A 28 -9.13 -11.17 6.31
N VAL A 29 -7.87 -11.08 5.89
CA VAL A 29 -7.46 -11.46 4.54
C VAL A 29 -7.15 -12.95 4.53
N ARG A 30 -7.77 -13.68 3.62
CA ARG A 30 -7.56 -15.14 3.53
C ARG A 30 -6.19 -15.46 2.98
N ARG A 31 -5.62 -16.56 3.47
CA ARG A 31 -4.35 -17.08 2.96
C ARG A 31 -4.57 -18.03 1.80
N ASP A 32 -5.79 -18.55 1.64
CA ASP A 32 -6.16 -19.45 0.56
C ASP A 32 -7.54 -19.08 0.05
N PRO A 33 -7.68 -18.61 -1.18
CA PRO A 33 -6.59 -18.31 -2.11
C PRO A 33 -5.70 -17.19 -1.61
N LYS A 34 -4.40 -17.33 -1.84
CA LYS A 34 -3.45 -16.32 -1.34
C LYS A 34 -3.59 -15.01 -2.11
N PRO A 35 -3.24 -13.88 -1.49
CA PRO A 35 -3.22 -12.60 -2.20
C PRO A 35 -2.25 -12.63 -3.37
N PHE A 36 -2.55 -11.86 -4.41
CA PHE A 36 -1.66 -11.74 -5.54
C PHE A 36 -1.71 -10.34 -6.13
N VAL A 37 -0.64 -9.98 -6.86
CA VAL A 37 -0.46 -8.65 -7.40
C VAL A 37 -0.33 -8.72 -8.91
N PHE A 38 -1.05 -7.85 -9.62
CA PHE A 38 -0.91 -7.66 -11.05
C PHE A 38 -0.36 -6.27 -11.36
N GLN A 39 0.44 -6.20 -12.42
CA GLN A 39 0.77 -4.92 -13.05
C GLN A 39 -0.29 -4.71 -14.12
N THR A 40 -1.22 -3.81 -13.87
CA THR A 40 -2.38 -3.66 -14.72
C THR A 40 -2.21 -2.60 -15.81
N ARG A 41 -1.21 -1.74 -15.69
CA ARG A 41 -0.98 -0.69 -16.68
C ARG A 41 0.44 -0.14 -16.58
N LEU A 42 1.04 0.11 -17.75
CA LEU A 42 2.29 0.85 -17.87
C LEU A 42 1.95 2.21 -18.47
N SER A 43 2.10 3.26 -17.70
CA SER A 43 1.76 4.61 -18.13
C SER A 43 3.03 5.43 -18.34
N ASP A 44 2.87 6.70 -18.73
CA ASP A 44 4.02 7.56 -19.03
C ASP A 44 4.91 7.81 -17.82
N TYR A 45 4.29 7.94 -16.62
CA TYR A 45 5.02 8.33 -15.42
C TYR A 45 5.00 7.30 -14.32
N TYR A 46 4.21 6.24 -14.45
CA TYR A 46 4.01 5.28 -13.37
C TYR A 46 3.61 3.91 -13.89
N VAL A 47 3.73 2.93 -13.00
CA VAL A 47 3.19 1.58 -13.21
C VAL A 47 1.99 1.44 -12.28
N GLU A 48 0.88 0.93 -12.79
CA GLU A 48 -0.29 0.67 -11.98
C GLU A 48 -0.28 -0.77 -11.48
N TYR A 49 -0.45 -0.94 -10.19
CA TYR A 49 -0.49 -2.25 -9.54
C TYR A 49 -1.86 -2.50 -8.96
N SER A 50 -2.32 -3.73 -9.04
CA SER A 50 -3.57 -4.14 -8.43
C SER A 50 -3.32 -5.30 -7.48
N LEU A 51 -3.64 -5.10 -6.21
CA LEU A 51 -3.55 -6.14 -5.18
C LEU A 51 -4.93 -6.76 -5.03
N ARG A 52 -5.00 -8.08 -5.17
CA ARG A 52 -6.25 -8.81 -5.03
C ARG A 52 -6.18 -9.71 -3.81
N VAL A 53 -7.21 -9.62 -2.98
CA VAL A 53 -7.31 -10.39 -1.75
C VAL A 53 -8.71 -10.99 -1.63
N ALA A 54 -8.79 -12.14 -0.98
CA ALA A 54 -10.06 -12.74 -0.60
C ALA A 54 -10.27 -12.49 0.89
N LEU A 55 -11.50 -12.21 1.29
CA LEU A 55 -11.81 -11.85 2.67
C LEU A 55 -12.47 -13.02 3.40
N ASP A 56 -12.10 -13.20 4.67
CA ASP A 56 -12.71 -14.23 5.53
C ASP A 56 -14.17 -13.91 5.79
N GLU A 57 -14.47 -12.63 6.01
CA GLU A 57 -15.83 -12.19 6.34
C GLU A 57 -16.21 -11.03 5.44
N PRO A 58 -16.94 -11.29 4.33
CA PRO A 58 -17.30 -10.21 3.40
C PRO A 58 -18.10 -9.08 4.02
N ARG A 59 -18.81 -9.33 5.12
CA ARG A 59 -19.58 -8.28 5.81
C ARG A 59 -18.68 -7.22 6.43
N GLU A 60 -17.42 -7.55 6.69
CA GLU A 60 -16.46 -6.64 7.28
C GLU A 60 -15.53 -6.01 6.24
N ARG A 61 -15.95 -6.03 4.99
CA ARG A 61 -15.13 -5.56 3.87
C ARG A 61 -14.55 -4.17 4.11
N LEU A 62 -15.39 -3.23 4.55
CA LEU A 62 -14.92 -1.85 4.77
C LEU A 62 -13.84 -1.79 5.84
N ARG A 63 -14.03 -2.49 6.94
CA ARG A 63 -13.04 -2.52 8.03
C ARG A 63 -11.73 -3.17 7.57
N ILE A 64 -11.85 -4.29 6.87
CA ILE A 64 -10.67 -5.03 6.41
C ILE A 64 -9.89 -4.21 5.39
N LEU A 65 -10.58 -3.56 4.45
CA LEU A 65 -9.91 -2.72 3.45
C LEU A 65 -9.27 -1.49 4.08
N ASP A 66 -9.92 -0.89 5.08
CA ASP A 66 -9.33 0.22 5.82
C ASP A 66 -8.03 -0.19 6.49
N GLU A 67 -8.02 -1.33 7.15
CA GLU A 67 -6.82 -1.86 7.79
C GLU A 67 -5.74 -2.17 6.74
N LEU A 68 -6.13 -2.76 5.62
CA LEU A 68 -5.19 -3.07 4.55
C LEU A 68 -4.55 -1.80 3.99
N HIS A 69 -5.35 -0.75 3.73
CA HIS A 69 -4.83 0.53 3.26
C HIS A 69 -3.83 1.12 4.25
N SER A 70 -4.14 1.04 5.54
CA SER A 70 -3.23 1.54 6.58
C SER A 70 -1.91 0.79 6.56
N HIS A 71 -1.95 -0.54 6.42
CA HIS A 71 -0.73 -1.34 6.34
C HIS A 71 0.07 -1.06 5.07
N ILE A 72 -0.62 -0.80 3.95
CA ILE A 72 0.07 -0.41 2.71
C ILE A 72 0.83 0.90 2.92
N LEU A 73 0.17 1.91 3.49
CA LEU A 73 0.82 3.18 3.76
C LEU A 73 2.02 3.00 4.69
N ASP A 74 1.87 2.21 5.74
CA ASP A 74 2.94 1.96 6.70
C ASP A 74 4.12 1.25 6.04
N VAL A 75 3.87 0.18 5.29
CA VAL A 75 4.95 -0.56 4.63
C VAL A 75 5.69 0.33 3.63
N PHE A 76 4.97 1.10 2.83
CA PHE A 76 5.61 1.98 1.85
C PHE A 76 6.43 3.07 2.53
N ASN A 77 5.96 3.60 3.65
CA ASN A 77 6.75 4.55 4.43
C ASN A 77 7.98 3.90 5.08
N GLU A 78 7.85 2.67 5.58
CA GLU A 78 8.97 1.94 6.18
C GLU A 78 10.11 1.74 5.18
N TYR A 79 9.78 1.46 3.93
CA TYR A 79 10.77 1.19 2.89
C TYR A 79 11.09 2.39 2.01
N GLY A 80 10.51 3.55 2.33
CA GLY A 80 10.83 4.78 1.63
C GLY A 80 10.37 4.84 0.18
N VAL A 81 9.25 4.19 -0.14
CA VAL A 81 8.69 4.17 -1.48
C VAL A 81 7.46 5.06 -1.55
N GLN A 82 7.48 6.02 -2.47
CA GLN A 82 6.38 6.96 -2.64
C GLN A 82 5.31 6.38 -3.55
N ILE A 83 4.04 6.52 -3.12
CA ILE A 83 2.89 6.22 -3.98
C ILE A 83 2.61 7.48 -4.79
N THR A 84 2.60 7.36 -6.11
CA THR A 84 2.44 8.53 -6.99
C THR A 84 0.97 8.76 -7.33
N SER A 85 0.67 9.99 -7.75
CA SER A 85 -0.68 10.35 -8.21
C SER A 85 -0.80 10.03 -9.70
N PRO A 86 -1.81 9.26 -10.11
CA PRO A 86 -1.97 8.91 -11.52
C PRO A 86 -2.31 10.11 -12.41
N ASN A 87 -2.81 11.19 -11.84
CA ASN A 87 -3.24 12.37 -12.58
C ASN A 87 -2.26 13.54 -12.46
N TYR A 88 -1.09 13.30 -11.89
CA TYR A 88 -0.13 14.36 -11.60
C TYR A 88 1.14 14.14 -12.39
N GLU A 89 1.39 15.00 -13.37
CA GLU A 89 2.53 14.87 -14.28
C GLU A 89 3.84 15.31 -13.64
N ASP A 90 3.76 16.10 -12.59
CA ASP A 90 4.91 16.76 -11.97
C ASP A 90 4.93 16.44 -10.48
N ASP A 91 5.10 15.17 -10.16
CA ASP A 91 5.22 14.74 -8.77
C ASP A 91 6.42 15.44 -8.11
N PRO A 92 6.34 15.71 -6.80
CA PRO A 92 7.44 16.39 -6.10
C PRO A 92 8.76 15.66 -6.29
N HIS A 93 9.83 16.42 -6.50
CA HIS A 93 11.17 15.83 -6.62
C HIS A 93 11.62 15.21 -5.29
N THR A 94 11.14 15.76 -4.18
CA THR A 94 11.41 15.20 -2.85
C THR A 94 10.32 14.21 -2.51
N PRO A 95 10.66 12.96 -2.19
CA PRO A 95 9.64 11.97 -1.82
C PRO A 95 8.77 12.45 -0.66
N GLN A 96 7.47 12.22 -0.76
CA GLN A 96 6.50 12.56 0.28
C GLN A 96 6.41 11.37 1.25
N MET A 97 7.39 11.30 2.15
CA MET A 97 7.50 10.19 3.10
C MET A 97 7.28 10.69 4.51
N VAL A 98 6.74 9.81 5.36
CA VAL A 98 6.64 10.07 6.79
C VAL A 98 7.42 8.97 7.49
N ALA A 99 8.50 9.35 8.17
CA ALA A 99 9.30 8.37 8.91
C ALA A 99 8.49 7.79 10.08
N PRO A 100 8.71 6.52 10.45
CA PRO A 100 7.95 5.91 11.54
C PRO A 100 7.91 6.70 12.83
N GLU A 101 8.99 7.38 13.19
CA GLU A 101 9.04 8.22 14.39
C GLU A 101 8.12 9.43 14.32
N ASP A 102 7.66 9.79 13.11
CA ASP A 102 6.79 10.96 12.88
C ASP A 102 5.34 10.57 12.60
N TRP A 103 4.96 9.32 12.86
CA TRP A 103 3.61 8.84 12.52
C TRP A 103 2.52 9.35 13.47
N TYR A 104 2.89 9.91 14.62
CA TYR A 104 1.93 10.28 15.64
C TYR A 104 1.99 11.77 16.03
N PRO A 105 1.92 12.69 15.04
CA PRO A 105 1.78 14.10 15.41
C PRO A 105 0.42 14.31 16.05
N PRO A 106 0.34 15.20 17.07
CA PRO A 106 -0.94 15.45 17.72
C PRO A 106 -2.04 15.84 16.75
N PRO A 107 -3.29 15.40 16.96
CA PRO A 107 -3.78 14.65 18.14
C PRO A 107 -3.61 13.13 18.06
N ALA A 108 -2.84 12.60 17.10
CA ALA A 108 -2.61 11.16 17.00
C ALA A 108 -1.85 10.68 18.23
N ARG A 109 -2.14 9.46 18.67
CA ARG A 109 -1.49 8.85 19.84
C ARG A 109 -0.95 7.49 19.50
N ARG A 110 0.26 7.20 20.00
CA ARG A 110 0.86 5.90 19.84
C ARG A 110 0.04 4.85 20.58
N PRO A 111 -0.22 3.66 19.98
CA PRO A 111 -0.96 2.61 20.68
C PRO A 111 -0.23 2.16 21.94
N PRO A 112 -0.97 1.72 22.98
CA PRO A 112 -0.33 1.15 24.15
C PRO A 112 0.45 -0.10 23.77
N ALA A 113 1.58 -0.31 24.43
CA ALA A 113 2.45 -1.46 24.19
C ALA A 113 1.79 -2.76 24.69
#